data_2456eece827db7ce8f30bddeb5d5e284
#
_entry.id   2456eece827db7ce8f30bddeb5d5e284
#
_cell.length_a   1.000
_cell.length_b   1.000
_cell.length_c   1.000
_cell.angle_alpha   90.00
_cell.angle_beta   90.00
_cell.angle_gamma   90.00
#
_symmetry.space_group_name_H-M   'P 1'
#
loop_
_entity.id
_entity.type
_entity.pdbx_description
1 polymer ?
#
loop_
_entity_poly.entity_id
_entity_poly.type
_entity_poly.pdbx_seq_one_letter_code
_entity_poly.pdbx_strand_id
1 'polypeptide(L)'
;MKIQSLTKKCMAALVMALAVSSCSEPIADLREVDTFAQAKPVWAEGRETEKNLTLHFREQFNSYFASTAYVKLTASCDYRLKVNGEFVAHGPSVAAHDFYRIDCYDIKPYLKFGTNIVALEVAGYNDDNYYLLNQPSFLQAEVEVNGKVVAATGKDFTAYDLKQRRQDVREFSFQRPYIEHYVLDPAYEEWAVKKDWAEAEPVKLSEQEAKQLLSRHVPYPDYTVHQAEQIADNLYSFKCNSSGFLGVQLQVAEPTSLRLGFDEILSGERVNPGRMGCYAYVTYELQPGTYTLESFEPYTMKFMEVYVDKGSCQVERVYMRDYCGSDVKRATFQCDNEEANELFEAARETHRQNAVDIFMDCPSRERAGWLCDSYFSSRVAFDFSGHTRIEKNFLENFLLPKAFKHIDKGMLPMCYPSDHPNQNHIPNWAMWFVLELEEYLHRSGDRELVDRAKTRVYELVDYFKPFLNEDGLLEKLSRWVFVDWSAANSLVQDVNYPSNMLYA
;
A
#
# COMPACT_ATOMS: atom_id res chain seq x y z
N MET A 1 62.38 20.01 -2.08
CA MET A 1 61.65 19.10 -1.19
C MET A 1 60.24 19.59 -0.75
N LYS A 2 59.76 20.77 -1.17
CA LYS A 2 58.41 21.28 -0.82
C LYS A 2 57.37 21.16 -1.95
N ILE A 3 57.76 20.90 -3.18
CA ILE A 3 56.83 20.80 -4.34
C ILE A 3 56.22 19.40 -4.47
N GLN A 4 56.93 18.35 -4.08
CA GLN A 4 56.41 16.97 -4.12
C GLN A 4 55.36 16.64 -3.02
N SER A 5 55.31 17.45 -1.94
CA SER A 5 54.32 17.31 -0.86
C SER A 5 52.96 17.95 -1.22
N LEU A 6 52.99 19.00 -2.07
CA LEU A 6 51.75 19.69 -2.48
C LEU A 6 50.99 18.87 -3.53
N THR A 7 51.71 18.25 -4.46
CA THR A 7 51.09 17.41 -5.51
C THR A 7 50.46 16.14 -4.94
N LYS A 8 51.02 15.50 -3.92
CA LYS A 8 50.40 14.33 -3.25
C LYS A 8 49.16 14.69 -2.44
N LYS A 9 49.11 15.88 -1.82
CA LYS A 9 47.91 16.35 -1.10
C LYS A 9 46.80 16.79 -2.07
N CYS A 10 47.11 17.38 -3.19
CA CYS A 10 46.14 17.72 -4.22
C CYS A 10 45.59 16.46 -4.93
N MET A 11 46.43 15.44 -5.19
CA MET A 11 45.94 14.16 -5.75
C MET A 11 45.10 13.39 -4.75
N ALA A 12 45.43 13.38 -3.46
CA ALA A 12 44.60 12.73 -2.43
C ALA A 12 43.26 13.48 -2.24
N ALA A 13 43.23 14.79 -2.32
CA ALA A 13 41.99 15.58 -2.29
C ALA A 13 41.17 15.39 -3.56
N LEU A 14 41.77 15.23 -4.74
CA LEU A 14 41.10 14.97 -5.99
C LEU A 14 40.54 13.53 -6.06
N VAL A 15 41.26 12.55 -5.48
CA VAL A 15 40.79 11.17 -5.37
C VAL A 15 39.68 11.04 -4.31
N MET A 16 39.71 11.80 -3.20
CA MET A 16 38.59 11.89 -2.27
C MET A 16 37.38 12.64 -2.86
N ALA A 17 37.58 13.68 -3.66
CA ALA A 17 36.46 14.37 -4.32
C ALA A 17 35.82 13.54 -5.45
N LEU A 18 36.55 12.61 -6.08
CA LEU A 18 36.02 11.67 -7.05
C LEU A 18 35.37 10.43 -6.39
N ALA A 19 35.63 10.15 -5.11
CA ALA A 19 34.99 9.07 -4.36
C ALA A 19 33.67 9.51 -3.68
N VAL A 20 33.29 10.78 -3.75
CA VAL A 20 31.99 11.32 -3.29
C VAL A 20 31.04 11.59 -4.46
N SER A 21 31.42 11.23 -5.69
CA SER A 21 30.52 11.22 -6.83
C SER A 21 29.59 10.02 -6.72
N SER A 22 28.49 10.23 -6.00
CA SER A 22 27.18 9.61 -6.19
C SER A 22 27.18 8.17 -6.70
N CYS A 23 27.26 7.19 -5.81
CA CYS A 23 26.44 6.02 -6.00
C CYS A 23 24.98 6.40 -5.68
N SER A 24 24.34 7.19 -6.51
CA SER A 24 22.90 7.13 -6.65
C SER A 24 22.67 5.75 -7.29
N GLU A 25 22.19 4.79 -6.52
CA GLU A 25 21.65 3.58 -7.12
C GLU A 25 20.64 4.04 -8.17
N PRO A 26 20.74 3.56 -9.41
CA PRO A 26 19.75 3.89 -10.43
C PRO A 26 18.39 3.51 -9.85
N ILE A 27 17.37 4.35 -10.11
CA ILE A 27 15.97 3.94 -9.89
C ILE A 27 15.85 2.61 -10.60
N ALA A 28 15.53 1.54 -9.88
CA ALA A 28 15.34 0.23 -10.48
C ALA A 28 14.39 0.44 -11.66
N ASP A 29 14.86 0.15 -12.88
CA ASP A 29 14.03 0.30 -14.06
C ASP A 29 12.82 -0.60 -13.87
N LEU A 30 11.65 0.03 -13.69
CA LEU A 30 10.40 -0.68 -13.63
C LEU A 30 10.21 -1.36 -14.99
N ARG A 31 10.11 -2.69 -14.99
CA ARG A 31 9.74 -3.41 -16.20
C ARG A 31 8.28 -3.13 -16.48
N GLU A 32 7.99 -2.24 -17.41
CA GLU A 32 6.62 -1.95 -17.84
C GLU A 32 6.02 -3.19 -18.52
N VAL A 33 4.90 -3.66 -17.98
CA VAL A 33 4.15 -4.80 -18.45
C VAL A 33 2.66 -4.44 -18.39
N ASP A 34 1.99 -4.50 -19.52
CA ASP A 34 0.57 -4.17 -19.69
C ASP A 34 -0.30 -5.37 -20.09
N THR A 35 0.33 -6.55 -20.29
CA THR A 35 -0.34 -7.77 -20.74
C THR A 35 0.26 -9.01 -20.10
N PHE A 36 -0.55 -10.08 -20.08
CA PHE A 36 -0.11 -11.44 -19.78
C PHE A 36 -0.02 -12.26 -21.07
N ALA A 37 0.98 -13.13 -21.15
CA ALA A 37 1.13 -14.01 -22.30
C ALA A 37 0.17 -15.21 -22.26
N GLN A 38 -0.09 -15.77 -21.08
CA GLN A 38 -0.93 -16.96 -20.90
C GLN A 38 -1.94 -16.85 -19.75
N ALA A 39 -1.60 -16.11 -18.68
CA ALA A 39 -2.41 -16.09 -17.48
C ALA A 39 -3.83 -15.55 -17.73
N LYS A 40 -4.80 -16.15 -17.05
CA LYS A 40 -6.20 -15.73 -17.01
C LYS A 40 -6.58 -15.29 -15.60
N PRO A 41 -7.50 -14.32 -15.44
CA PRO A 41 -8.06 -13.99 -14.14
C PRO A 41 -8.91 -15.14 -13.63
N VAL A 42 -8.64 -15.60 -12.41
CA VAL A 42 -9.35 -16.74 -11.79
C VAL A 42 -9.71 -16.45 -10.34
N TRP A 43 -10.79 -17.06 -9.86
CA TRP A 43 -11.18 -17.09 -8.45
C TRP A 43 -11.94 -18.39 -8.13
N ALA A 44 -12.22 -18.63 -6.84
CA ALA A 44 -13.08 -19.74 -6.45
C ALA A 44 -14.49 -19.57 -7.04
N GLU A 45 -14.97 -20.59 -7.75
CA GLU A 45 -16.22 -20.57 -8.50
C GLU A 45 -17.42 -20.17 -7.63
N GLY A 46 -18.12 -19.09 -8.02
CA GLY A 46 -19.30 -18.58 -7.33
C GLY A 46 -19.03 -17.86 -6.00
N ARG A 47 -17.74 -17.56 -5.68
CA ARG A 47 -17.33 -16.90 -4.44
C ARG A 47 -16.65 -15.55 -4.69
N GLU A 48 -16.81 -14.97 -5.87
CA GLU A 48 -16.13 -13.76 -6.32
C GLU A 48 -16.51 -12.52 -5.51
N THR A 49 -17.70 -12.51 -4.94
CA THR A 49 -18.23 -11.41 -4.12
C THR A 49 -18.35 -11.77 -2.63
N GLU A 50 -17.76 -12.88 -2.23
CA GLU A 50 -17.75 -13.30 -0.83
C GLU A 50 -16.84 -12.38 -0.01
N LYS A 51 -17.39 -11.81 1.08
CA LYS A 51 -16.68 -10.84 1.92
C LYS A 51 -15.52 -11.50 2.68
N ASN A 52 -14.40 -10.80 2.74
CA ASN A 52 -13.22 -11.15 3.54
C ASN A 52 -12.71 -12.59 3.30
N LEU A 53 -12.82 -13.07 2.05
CA LEU A 53 -12.31 -14.38 1.68
C LEU A 53 -10.82 -14.28 1.34
N THR A 54 -9.99 -15.07 2.03
CA THR A 54 -8.57 -15.23 1.69
C THR A 54 -8.35 -16.58 1.04
N LEU A 55 -7.75 -16.59 -0.15
CA LEU A 55 -7.34 -17.81 -0.86
C LEU A 55 -5.82 -17.89 -0.97
N HIS A 56 -5.32 -19.13 -0.96
CA HIS A 56 -3.91 -19.47 -1.03
C HIS A 56 -3.65 -20.18 -2.36
N PHE A 57 -3.00 -19.46 -3.29
CA PHE A 57 -2.65 -19.99 -4.61
C PHE A 57 -1.21 -20.48 -4.61
N ARG A 58 -0.98 -21.62 -5.23
CA ARG A 58 0.38 -22.12 -5.39
C ARG A 58 0.58 -22.83 -6.72
N GLU A 59 1.83 -22.83 -7.19
CA GLU A 59 2.28 -23.66 -8.32
C GLU A 59 3.75 -24.03 -8.18
N GLN A 60 4.11 -25.19 -8.73
CA GLN A 60 5.48 -25.68 -8.78
C GLN A 60 6.03 -25.56 -10.21
N PHE A 61 7.23 -25.07 -10.34
CA PHE A 61 7.91 -25.00 -11.61
C PHE A 61 9.38 -25.40 -11.48
N ASN A 62 9.98 -25.82 -12.58
CA ASN A 62 11.39 -26.21 -12.58
C ASN A 62 12.26 -25.09 -13.17
N SER A 63 13.37 -24.79 -12.47
CA SER A 63 14.41 -23.91 -12.96
C SER A 63 15.78 -24.54 -12.68
N TYR A 64 16.54 -24.80 -13.76
CA TYR A 64 17.87 -25.38 -13.63
C TYR A 64 18.97 -24.34 -13.87
N PHE A 65 18.79 -23.43 -14.82
CA PHE A 65 19.73 -22.36 -15.17
C PHE A 65 18.93 -21.13 -15.60
N ALA A 66 18.48 -20.32 -14.65
CA ALA A 66 17.76 -19.09 -14.94
C ALA A 66 18.74 -17.94 -15.17
N SER A 67 18.77 -17.39 -16.37
CA SER A 67 19.38 -16.10 -16.65
C SER A 67 18.45 -14.97 -16.23
N THR A 68 17.13 -15.15 -16.44
CA THR A 68 16.05 -14.26 -16.02
C THR A 68 14.89 -15.06 -15.45
N ALA A 69 14.23 -14.53 -14.43
CA ALA A 69 13.01 -15.11 -13.89
C ALA A 69 12.11 -14.02 -13.30
N TYR A 70 10.86 -13.98 -13.73
CA TYR A 70 9.89 -12.96 -13.28
C TYR A 70 8.57 -13.60 -12.89
N VAL A 71 7.90 -13.00 -11.92
CA VAL A 71 6.46 -13.17 -11.69
C VAL A 71 5.77 -11.89 -12.12
N LYS A 72 4.84 -12.01 -13.05
CA LYS A 72 3.90 -10.94 -13.41
C LYS A 72 2.57 -11.28 -12.76
N LEU A 73 1.97 -10.33 -12.07
CA LEU A 73 0.69 -10.58 -11.38
C LEU A 73 -0.10 -9.30 -11.13
N THR A 74 -1.41 -9.49 -10.96
CA THR A 74 -2.35 -8.51 -10.44
C THR A 74 -3.50 -9.22 -9.73
N ALA A 75 -4.18 -8.52 -8.85
CA ALA A 75 -5.36 -9.02 -8.14
C ALA A 75 -6.40 -7.92 -7.99
N SER A 76 -7.62 -8.30 -7.62
CA SER A 76 -8.71 -7.36 -7.33
C SER A 76 -8.46 -6.51 -6.10
N CYS A 77 -7.71 -7.07 -5.14
CA CYS A 77 -7.38 -6.50 -3.84
C CYS A 77 -5.93 -6.86 -3.53
N ASP A 78 -5.56 -7.03 -2.27
CA ASP A 78 -4.18 -7.25 -1.88
C ASP A 78 -3.73 -8.71 -2.03
N TYR A 79 -2.47 -8.89 -2.37
CA TYR A 79 -1.78 -10.16 -2.36
C TYR A 79 -0.43 -10.07 -1.62
N ARG A 80 -0.01 -11.21 -1.09
CA ARG A 80 1.37 -11.44 -0.62
C ARG A 80 2.01 -12.52 -1.47
N LEU A 81 3.13 -12.19 -2.11
CA LEU A 81 3.92 -13.12 -2.94
C LEU A 81 5.07 -13.71 -2.13
N LYS A 82 5.19 -15.04 -2.17
CA LYS A 82 6.33 -15.81 -1.67
C LYS A 82 6.91 -16.69 -2.76
N VAL A 83 8.23 -16.88 -2.74
CA VAL A 83 8.92 -17.87 -3.58
C VAL A 83 9.76 -18.76 -2.66
N ASN A 84 9.52 -20.08 -2.71
CA ASN A 84 10.15 -21.06 -1.82
C ASN A 84 10.00 -20.72 -0.32
N GLY A 85 8.88 -20.08 0.06
CA GLY A 85 8.57 -19.62 1.41
C GLY A 85 9.17 -18.27 1.79
N GLU A 86 10.05 -17.69 0.97
CA GLU A 86 10.62 -16.36 1.22
C GLU A 86 9.67 -15.26 0.73
N PHE A 87 9.48 -14.24 1.55
CA PHE A 87 8.69 -13.06 1.18
C PHE A 87 9.37 -12.33 0.01
N VAL A 88 8.59 -12.02 -1.02
CA VAL A 88 9.05 -11.26 -2.20
C VAL A 88 8.40 -9.88 -2.22
N ALA A 89 7.07 -9.82 -2.12
CA ALA A 89 6.34 -8.58 -2.29
C ALA A 89 4.90 -8.64 -1.74
N HIS A 90 4.31 -7.46 -1.64
CA HIS A 90 2.90 -7.21 -1.39
C HIS A 90 2.39 -6.19 -2.43
N GLY A 91 1.16 -6.34 -2.88
CA GLY A 91 0.54 -5.47 -3.89
C GLY A 91 -0.89 -5.93 -4.20
N PRO A 92 -1.45 -5.49 -5.34
CA PRO A 92 -0.84 -4.70 -6.40
C PRO A 92 -0.75 -3.20 -6.06
N SER A 93 -0.12 -2.41 -6.94
CA SER A 93 -0.31 -0.96 -6.93
C SER A 93 -1.78 -0.63 -7.23
N VAL A 94 -2.37 0.27 -6.46
CA VAL A 94 -3.79 0.62 -6.58
C VAL A 94 -4.11 1.26 -7.93
N ALA A 95 -5.29 0.94 -8.47
CA ALA A 95 -5.84 1.49 -9.69
C ALA A 95 -7.33 1.82 -9.50
N ALA A 96 -7.92 2.49 -10.49
CA ALA A 96 -9.34 2.82 -10.52
C ALA A 96 -10.23 1.59 -10.72
N HIS A 97 -11.55 1.72 -10.51
CA HIS A 97 -12.53 0.67 -10.83
C HIS A 97 -12.34 0.12 -12.25
N ASP A 98 -12.41 -1.20 -12.36
CA ASP A 98 -12.27 -1.97 -13.59
C ASP A 98 -10.88 -1.92 -14.23
N PHE A 99 -9.91 -1.24 -13.64
CA PHE A 99 -8.52 -1.16 -14.09
C PHE A 99 -7.61 -1.83 -13.07
N TYR A 100 -6.55 -2.52 -13.55
CA TYR A 100 -5.66 -3.29 -12.70
C TYR A 100 -4.22 -3.15 -13.18
N ARG A 101 -3.33 -2.76 -12.27
CA ARG A 101 -1.90 -2.62 -12.59
C ARG A 101 -1.20 -3.95 -12.43
N ILE A 102 -0.37 -4.28 -13.42
CA ILE A 102 0.46 -5.48 -13.40
C ILE A 102 1.76 -5.16 -12.69
N ASP A 103 2.03 -5.87 -11.60
CA ASP A 103 3.33 -5.91 -10.96
C ASP A 103 4.22 -6.96 -11.64
N CYS A 104 5.54 -6.68 -11.75
CA CYS A 104 6.51 -7.57 -12.37
C CYS A 104 7.78 -7.65 -11.50
N TYR A 105 7.92 -8.73 -10.75
CA TYR A 105 9.03 -8.92 -9.81
C TYR A 105 10.10 -9.84 -10.38
N ASP A 106 11.36 -9.46 -10.25
CA ASP A 106 12.50 -10.38 -10.48
C ASP A 106 12.57 -11.38 -9.32
N ILE A 107 12.27 -12.63 -9.61
CA ILE A 107 12.31 -13.73 -8.63
C ILE A 107 13.57 -14.57 -8.73
N LYS A 108 14.50 -14.24 -9.63
CA LYS A 108 15.75 -14.99 -9.79
C LYS A 108 16.54 -15.15 -8.48
N PRO A 109 16.65 -14.13 -7.60
CA PRO A 109 17.36 -14.25 -6.33
C PRO A 109 16.80 -15.33 -5.39
N TYR A 110 15.52 -15.68 -5.53
CA TYR A 110 14.81 -16.64 -4.68
C TYR A 110 14.81 -18.06 -5.22
N LEU A 111 15.32 -18.27 -6.46
CA LEU A 111 15.26 -19.57 -7.11
C LEU A 111 16.34 -20.53 -6.60
N LYS A 112 15.93 -21.80 -6.45
CA LYS A 112 16.79 -22.96 -6.19
C LYS A 112 16.94 -23.78 -7.47
N PHE A 113 18.04 -24.52 -7.57
CA PHE A 113 18.22 -25.47 -8.66
C PHE A 113 17.15 -26.58 -8.60
N GLY A 114 16.44 -26.81 -9.68
CA GLY A 114 15.35 -27.78 -9.76
C GLY A 114 13.97 -27.19 -9.48
N THR A 115 13.19 -27.86 -8.66
CA THR A 115 11.80 -27.47 -8.37
C THR A 115 11.73 -26.27 -7.41
N ASN A 116 10.96 -25.28 -7.81
CA ASN A 116 10.65 -24.07 -7.05
C ASN A 116 9.12 -23.98 -6.85
N ILE A 117 8.71 -23.26 -5.82
CA ILE A 117 7.30 -23.01 -5.50
C ILE A 117 7.07 -21.52 -5.53
N VAL A 118 6.10 -21.06 -6.30
CA VAL A 118 5.48 -19.73 -6.18
C VAL A 118 4.18 -19.88 -5.38
N ALA A 119 4.01 -19.05 -4.39
CA ALA A 119 2.88 -19.07 -3.47
C ALA A 119 2.32 -17.66 -3.27
N LEU A 120 1.01 -17.52 -3.29
CA LEU A 120 0.29 -16.25 -3.20
C LEU A 120 -0.85 -16.38 -2.19
N GLU A 121 -0.81 -15.59 -1.15
CA GLU A 121 -1.96 -15.33 -0.28
C GLU A 121 -2.70 -14.13 -0.86
N VAL A 122 -3.99 -14.26 -1.17
CA VAL A 122 -4.79 -13.22 -1.86
C VAL A 122 -6.05 -12.94 -1.06
N ALA A 123 -6.22 -11.69 -0.66
CA ALA A 123 -7.42 -11.23 0.02
C ALA A 123 -8.49 -10.75 -0.97
N GLY A 124 -9.73 -11.16 -0.75
CA GLY A 124 -10.93 -10.65 -1.43
C GLY A 124 -11.84 -10.01 -0.38
N TYR A 125 -11.68 -8.71 -0.14
CA TYR A 125 -12.42 -8.04 0.93
C TYR A 125 -13.88 -7.82 0.58
N ASN A 126 -14.19 -7.37 -0.64
CA ASN A 126 -15.56 -7.12 -1.12
C ASN A 126 -16.39 -6.30 -0.11
N ASP A 127 -15.83 -5.17 0.31
CA ASP A 127 -16.47 -4.28 1.27
C ASP A 127 -16.27 -2.82 0.92
N ASP A 128 -17.30 -1.99 1.18
CA ASP A 128 -17.22 -0.55 0.94
C ASP A 128 -16.44 0.12 2.09
N ASN A 129 -15.36 0.81 1.76
CA ASN A 129 -14.49 1.49 2.70
C ASN A 129 -13.73 2.66 2.04
N TYR A 130 -12.87 3.36 2.78
CA TYR A 130 -12.08 4.50 2.27
C TYR A 130 -10.72 4.10 1.69
N TYR A 131 -10.36 2.82 1.77
CA TYR A 131 -9.02 2.32 1.49
C TYR A 131 -8.95 1.52 0.19
N LEU A 132 -9.94 0.67 -0.08
CA LEU A 132 -9.95 -0.25 -1.20
C LEU A 132 -11.25 -0.16 -2.00
N LEU A 133 -11.21 -0.67 -3.24
CA LEU A 133 -12.38 -0.79 -4.10
C LEU A 133 -13.17 -2.07 -3.80
N ASN A 134 -14.49 -1.95 -3.73
CA ASN A 134 -15.40 -3.08 -3.69
C ASN A 134 -15.68 -3.57 -5.12
N GLN A 135 -15.01 -4.66 -5.50
CA GLN A 135 -15.13 -5.27 -6.83
C GLN A 135 -14.87 -6.77 -6.74
N PRO A 136 -15.42 -7.58 -7.69
CA PRO A 136 -15.29 -9.04 -7.65
C PRO A 136 -13.83 -9.51 -7.57
N SER A 137 -13.58 -10.47 -6.68
CA SER A 137 -12.24 -10.98 -6.40
C SER A 137 -11.68 -11.80 -7.56
N PHE A 138 -10.39 -11.63 -7.84
CA PHE A 138 -9.62 -12.46 -8.77
C PHE A 138 -8.12 -12.37 -8.47
N LEU A 139 -7.40 -13.35 -9.01
CA LEU A 139 -5.95 -13.34 -9.22
C LEU A 139 -5.64 -13.61 -10.69
N GLN A 140 -4.68 -12.89 -11.26
CA GLN A 140 -4.09 -13.19 -12.55
C GLN A 140 -2.57 -13.14 -12.42
N ALA A 141 -1.88 -14.27 -12.63
CA ALA A 141 -0.45 -14.40 -12.40
C ALA A 141 0.20 -15.37 -13.38
N GLU A 142 1.42 -15.04 -13.83
CA GLU A 142 2.27 -15.95 -14.61
C GLU A 142 3.73 -15.86 -14.17
N VAL A 143 4.41 -17.01 -14.23
CA VAL A 143 5.85 -17.14 -13.96
C VAL A 143 6.58 -17.29 -15.28
N GLU A 144 7.53 -16.42 -15.54
CA GLU A 144 8.41 -16.44 -16.73
C GLU A 144 9.84 -16.80 -16.33
N VAL A 145 10.42 -17.80 -16.98
CA VAL A 145 11.84 -18.18 -16.82
C VAL A 145 12.49 -18.18 -18.19
N ASN A 146 13.58 -17.44 -18.38
CA ASN A 146 14.31 -17.30 -19.63
C ASN A 146 13.39 -16.94 -20.82
N GLY A 147 12.44 -16.04 -20.61
CA GLY A 147 11.48 -15.57 -21.63
C GLY A 147 10.37 -16.57 -21.97
N LYS A 148 10.20 -17.65 -21.20
CA LYS A 148 9.11 -18.62 -21.38
C LYS A 148 8.22 -18.66 -20.14
N VAL A 149 6.90 -18.60 -20.33
CA VAL A 149 5.93 -18.85 -19.28
C VAL A 149 5.98 -20.31 -18.88
N VAL A 150 6.26 -20.56 -17.61
CA VAL A 150 6.40 -21.92 -17.02
C VAL A 150 5.25 -22.27 -16.09
N ALA A 151 4.47 -21.27 -15.64
CA ALA A 151 3.25 -21.43 -14.86
C ALA A 151 2.31 -20.24 -15.09
N ALA A 152 1.00 -20.47 -15.15
CA ALA A 152 0.00 -19.43 -15.37
C ALA A 152 -1.33 -19.77 -14.67
N THR A 153 -2.01 -18.77 -14.13
CA THR A 153 -3.39 -18.89 -13.64
C THR A 153 -4.34 -19.20 -14.81
N GLY A 154 -5.39 -19.98 -14.54
CA GLY A 154 -6.29 -20.53 -15.55
C GLY A 154 -5.83 -21.83 -16.16
N LYS A 155 -4.60 -22.29 -15.85
CA LYS A 155 -4.03 -23.52 -16.38
C LYS A 155 -3.29 -24.35 -15.33
N ASP A 156 -2.35 -23.77 -14.62
CA ASP A 156 -1.39 -24.50 -13.79
C ASP A 156 -1.67 -24.30 -12.28
N PHE A 157 -1.95 -23.06 -11.85
CA PHE A 157 -2.12 -22.72 -10.43
C PHE A 157 -3.30 -23.44 -9.77
N THR A 158 -3.06 -23.93 -8.56
CA THR A 158 -4.07 -24.49 -7.67
C THR A 158 -4.31 -23.52 -6.52
N ALA A 159 -5.56 -23.41 -6.05
CA ALA A 159 -5.94 -22.56 -4.93
C ALA A 159 -6.61 -23.34 -3.80
N TYR A 160 -6.45 -22.87 -2.58
CA TYR A 160 -6.94 -23.48 -1.35
C TYR A 160 -7.58 -22.43 -0.44
N ASP A 161 -8.66 -22.82 0.22
CA ASP A 161 -9.26 -22.07 1.31
C ASP A 161 -8.83 -22.73 2.64
N LEU A 162 -7.67 -22.34 3.16
CA LEU A 162 -7.03 -22.99 4.31
C LEU A 162 -7.71 -22.67 5.65
N LYS A 163 -8.63 -21.71 5.68
CA LYS A 163 -9.32 -21.24 6.90
C LYS A 163 -8.38 -20.77 8.03
N GLN A 164 -7.15 -20.47 7.68
CA GLN A 164 -6.16 -19.95 8.64
C GLN A 164 -6.52 -18.55 9.12
N ARG A 165 -7.08 -17.72 8.22
CA ARG A 165 -7.61 -16.39 8.54
C ARG A 165 -9.13 -16.45 8.66
N ARG A 166 -9.66 -15.95 9.79
CA ARG A 166 -11.11 -15.90 10.04
C ARG A 166 -11.75 -14.85 9.13
N GLN A 167 -12.84 -15.23 8.48
CA GLN A 167 -13.65 -14.32 7.66
C GLN A 167 -14.59 -13.44 8.50
N ASP A 168 -15.24 -14.06 9.50
CA ASP A 168 -16.23 -13.39 10.37
C ASP A 168 -15.51 -12.65 11.50
N VAL A 169 -15.01 -11.47 11.15
CA VAL A 169 -14.32 -10.56 12.06
C VAL A 169 -14.87 -9.14 11.85
N ARG A 170 -14.62 -8.27 12.80
CA ARG A 170 -15.04 -6.87 12.71
C ARG A 170 -14.10 -6.06 11.82
N GLU A 171 -14.54 -4.87 11.43
CA GLU A 171 -13.73 -3.86 10.75
C GLU A 171 -12.63 -3.32 11.69
N PHE A 172 -11.48 -2.97 11.10
CA PHE A 172 -10.41 -2.28 11.79
C PHE A 172 -10.84 -0.85 12.24
N SER A 173 -11.50 -0.14 11.34
CA SER A 173 -12.16 1.14 11.58
C SER A 173 -13.31 1.29 10.59
N PHE A 174 -14.12 2.33 10.70
CA PHE A 174 -15.16 2.60 9.69
C PHE A 174 -14.58 3.00 8.32
N GLN A 175 -13.28 3.25 8.20
CA GLN A 175 -12.59 3.60 6.95
C GLN A 175 -11.78 2.45 6.36
N ARG A 176 -11.35 1.50 7.18
CA ARG A 176 -10.55 0.33 6.74
C ARG A 176 -11.30 -0.97 6.96
N PRO A 177 -11.05 -1.97 6.08
CA PRO A 177 -11.73 -3.25 6.18
C PRO A 177 -11.34 -4.02 7.45
N TYR A 178 -11.36 -5.32 7.38
CA TYR A 178 -11.34 -6.26 8.49
C TYR A 178 -10.03 -6.29 9.27
N ILE A 179 -10.12 -6.50 10.59
CA ILE A 179 -8.96 -6.91 11.41
C ILE A 179 -8.49 -8.30 11.00
N GLU A 180 -7.29 -8.67 11.43
CA GLU A 180 -6.75 -10.00 11.21
C GLU A 180 -6.93 -10.89 12.45
N HIS A 181 -7.48 -12.09 12.23
CA HIS A 181 -7.61 -13.12 13.24
C HIS A 181 -7.23 -14.47 12.63
N TYR A 182 -6.19 -15.07 13.15
CA TYR A 182 -5.61 -16.31 12.65
C TYR A 182 -5.81 -17.49 13.60
N VAL A 183 -6.03 -18.68 13.03
CA VAL A 183 -6.05 -19.97 13.73
C VAL A 183 -4.98 -20.83 13.08
N LEU A 184 -3.88 -21.07 13.77
CA LEU A 184 -2.66 -21.65 13.20
C LEU A 184 -2.16 -22.83 14.02
N ASP A 185 -1.55 -23.77 13.32
CA ASP A 185 -0.65 -24.78 13.86
C ASP A 185 0.78 -24.55 13.33
N PRO A 186 1.80 -25.26 13.83
CA PRO A 186 3.19 -25.04 13.41
C PRO A 186 3.46 -25.31 11.93
N ALA A 187 2.54 -26.02 11.23
CA ALA A 187 2.68 -26.35 9.82
C ALA A 187 2.04 -25.30 8.87
N TYR A 188 1.52 -24.19 9.41
CA TYR A 188 0.72 -23.19 8.69
C TYR A 188 1.35 -22.63 7.40
N GLU A 189 2.68 -22.63 7.28
CA GLU A 189 3.42 -22.16 6.08
C GLU A 189 3.81 -23.31 5.12
N GLU A 190 3.54 -24.57 5.47
CA GLU A 190 4.00 -25.72 4.68
C GLU A 190 3.43 -25.74 3.26
N TRP A 191 2.22 -25.21 3.07
CA TRP A 191 1.63 -25.04 1.76
C TRP A 191 2.50 -24.21 0.78
N ALA A 192 3.30 -23.27 1.29
CA ALA A 192 4.17 -22.39 0.50
C ALA A 192 5.58 -22.94 0.28
N VAL A 193 5.98 -24.02 0.99
CA VAL A 193 7.37 -24.53 0.98
C VAL A 193 7.50 -26.02 0.66
N LYS A 194 6.55 -26.86 1.05
CA LYS A 194 6.61 -28.30 0.83
C LYS A 194 6.18 -28.69 -0.58
N LYS A 195 7.03 -29.44 -1.30
CA LYS A 195 6.73 -29.94 -2.65
C LYS A 195 5.53 -30.90 -2.66
N ASP A 196 5.53 -31.84 -1.75
CA ASP A 196 4.51 -32.89 -1.66
C ASP A 196 3.37 -32.54 -0.67
N TRP A 197 3.09 -31.24 -0.53
CA TRP A 197 2.01 -30.79 0.35
C TRP A 197 0.64 -31.16 -0.27
N ALA A 198 -0.21 -31.79 0.53
CA ALA A 198 -1.54 -32.27 0.14
C ALA A 198 -2.51 -32.32 1.34
N GLU A 199 -2.42 -31.35 2.26
CA GLU A 199 -3.18 -31.35 3.51
C GLU A 199 -4.57 -30.71 3.39
N ALA A 200 -4.89 -30.11 2.24
CA ALA A 200 -6.20 -29.53 1.96
C ALA A 200 -6.67 -29.87 0.54
N GLU A 201 -7.99 -29.94 0.38
CA GLU A 201 -8.60 -30.08 -0.94
C GLU A 201 -8.56 -28.73 -1.69
N PRO A 202 -8.21 -28.72 -2.96
CA PRO A 202 -8.21 -27.50 -3.76
C PRO A 202 -9.65 -27.01 -3.98
N VAL A 203 -9.82 -25.68 -3.99
CA VAL A 203 -11.07 -25.08 -4.43
C VAL A 203 -11.17 -25.12 -5.95
N LYS A 204 -12.38 -25.31 -6.47
CA LYS A 204 -12.63 -25.23 -7.90
C LYS A 204 -12.48 -23.77 -8.35
N LEU A 205 -11.60 -23.53 -9.31
CA LEU A 205 -11.40 -22.20 -9.91
C LEU A 205 -12.30 -22.04 -11.16
N SER A 206 -12.82 -20.83 -11.33
CA SER A 206 -13.45 -20.36 -12.57
C SER A 206 -12.65 -19.23 -13.18
N GLU A 207 -12.57 -19.20 -14.51
CA GLU A 207 -12.01 -18.08 -15.27
C GLU A 207 -13.01 -16.92 -15.22
N GLN A 208 -12.50 -15.73 -14.95
CA GLN A 208 -13.27 -14.48 -14.90
C GLN A 208 -13.21 -13.76 -16.25
N GLU A 209 -14.05 -12.74 -16.42
CA GLU A 209 -13.97 -11.84 -17.57
C GLU A 209 -12.60 -11.16 -17.67
N ALA A 210 -12.18 -10.90 -18.90
CA ALA A 210 -10.93 -10.20 -19.17
C ALA A 210 -10.88 -8.82 -18.49
N LYS A 211 -9.75 -8.49 -17.90
CA LYS A 211 -9.54 -7.26 -17.12
C LYS A 211 -8.90 -6.17 -17.98
N GLN A 212 -9.18 -4.90 -17.65
CA GLN A 212 -8.46 -3.76 -18.22
C GLN A 212 -7.14 -3.60 -17.48
N LEU A 213 -6.06 -4.02 -18.14
CA LEU A 213 -4.73 -4.08 -17.54
C LEU A 213 -3.94 -2.81 -17.84
N LEU A 214 -3.14 -2.38 -16.89
CA LEU A 214 -2.23 -1.24 -16.97
C LEU A 214 -0.85 -1.63 -16.46
N SER A 215 0.19 -1.01 -16.99
CA SER A 215 1.52 -1.12 -16.40
C SER A 215 1.59 -0.43 -15.03
N ARG A 216 2.33 -1.02 -14.10
CA ARG A 216 2.78 -0.31 -12.91
C ARG A 216 3.84 0.72 -13.31
N HIS A 217 3.69 1.97 -12.91
CA HIS A 217 4.68 3.03 -13.13
C HIS A 217 5.14 3.72 -11.84
N VAL A 218 4.65 3.28 -10.69
CA VAL A 218 5.15 3.74 -9.38
C VAL A 218 6.22 2.78 -8.86
N PRO A 219 7.21 3.26 -8.11
CA PRO A 219 8.24 2.41 -7.50
C PRO A 219 7.64 1.31 -6.62
N TYR A 220 8.36 0.21 -6.46
CA TYR A 220 8.00 -0.81 -5.49
C TYR A 220 8.27 -0.29 -4.07
N PRO A 221 7.47 -0.70 -3.07
CA PRO A 221 7.69 -0.32 -1.68
C PRO A 221 9.05 -0.78 -1.14
N ASP A 222 9.52 -0.09 -0.11
CA ASP A 222 10.63 -0.56 0.73
C ASP A 222 10.11 -1.65 1.70
N TYR A 223 10.84 -2.75 1.79
CA TYR A 223 10.54 -3.89 2.67
C TYR A 223 11.65 -4.14 3.69
N THR A 224 12.41 -3.11 4.07
CA THR A 224 13.46 -3.23 5.09
C THR A 224 12.87 -3.69 6.42
N VAL A 225 13.58 -4.61 7.11
CA VAL A 225 13.12 -5.15 8.39
C VAL A 225 13.81 -4.44 9.56
N HIS A 226 13.02 -3.91 10.48
CA HIS A 226 13.47 -3.25 11.70
C HIS A 226 13.05 -4.04 12.94
N GLN A 227 13.92 -4.13 13.93
CA GLN A 227 13.58 -4.76 15.22
C GLN A 227 13.05 -3.73 16.21
N ALA A 228 12.07 -4.15 17.02
CA ALA A 228 11.63 -3.40 18.18
C ALA A 228 12.48 -3.77 19.41
N GLU A 229 12.62 -2.81 20.32
CA GLU A 229 13.22 -3.00 21.64
C GLU A 229 12.13 -3.29 22.68
N GLN A 230 12.36 -4.25 23.54
CA GLN A 230 11.48 -4.47 24.69
C GLN A 230 11.72 -3.37 25.73
N ILE A 231 10.70 -2.59 26.05
CA ILE A 231 10.79 -1.46 27.00
C ILE A 231 10.12 -1.73 28.33
N ALA A 232 9.21 -2.71 28.39
CA ALA A 232 8.58 -3.23 29.60
C ALA A 232 8.09 -4.67 29.34
N ASP A 233 7.47 -5.28 30.35
CA ASP A 233 6.89 -6.61 30.23
C ASP A 233 5.85 -6.67 29.10
N ASN A 234 6.10 -7.51 28.09
CA ASN A 234 5.26 -7.63 26.87
C ASN A 234 5.08 -6.36 26.03
N LEU A 235 5.80 -5.26 26.33
CA LEU A 235 5.71 -3.98 25.64
C LEU A 235 7.00 -3.71 24.86
N TYR A 236 6.83 -3.39 23.59
CA TYR A 236 7.91 -3.19 22.63
C TYR A 236 7.77 -1.82 21.95
N SER A 237 8.92 -1.21 21.63
CA SER A 237 8.99 0.09 20.95
C SER A 237 9.87 0.00 19.71
N PHE A 238 9.36 0.52 18.60
CA PHE A 238 10.18 0.84 17.44
C PHE A 238 10.87 2.19 17.64
N LYS A 239 11.98 2.42 16.97
CA LYS A 239 12.77 3.67 17.09
C LYS A 239 11.94 4.92 16.80
N CYS A 240 11.07 4.84 15.79
CA CYS A 240 10.14 5.89 15.39
C CYS A 240 8.78 5.27 15.03
N ASN A 241 7.78 6.12 14.83
CA ASN A 241 6.51 5.69 14.25
C ASN A 241 6.77 5.16 12.84
N SER A 242 6.36 3.93 12.54
CA SER A 242 6.70 3.21 11.31
C SER A 242 5.49 2.49 10.74
N SER A 243 5.45 2.37 9.42
CA SER A 243 4.37 1.69 8.68
C SER A 243 4.88 0.45 7.97
N GLY A 244 4.21 -0.67 8.19
CA GLY A 244 4.59 -1.95 7.60
C GLY A 244 3.88 -3.15 8.21
N PHE A 245 4.39 -4.32 7.90
CA PHE A 245 3.86 -5.60 8.39
C PHE A 245 4.44 -5.92 9.75
N LEU A 246 3.57 -6.03 10.76
CA LEU A 246 3.95 -6.36 12.12
C LEU A 246 4.33 -7.84 12.21
N GLY A 247 5.56 -8.12 12.65
CA GLY A 247 6.10 -9.45 12.80
C GLY A 247 6.45 -9.80 14.25
N VAL A 248 6.23 -11.07 14.60
CA VAL A 248 6.65 -11.65 15.89
C VAL A 248 7.17 -13.06 15.72
N GLN A 249 8.27 -13.37 16.40
CA GLN A 249 8.76 -14.74 16.60
C GLN A 249 8.49 -15.15 18.04
N LEU A 250 7.85 -16.29 18.22
CA LEU A 250 7.45 -16.76 19.54
C LEU A 250 7.34 -18.28 19.62
N GLN A 251 7.37 -18.79 20.84
CA GLN A 251 7.11 -20.19 21.18
C GLN A 251 5.91 -20.29 22.11
N VAL A 252 5.07 -21.29 21.88
CA VAL A 252 3.96 -21.62 22.74
C VAL A 252 4.04 -23.10 23.15
N ALA A 253 3.91 -23.37 24.45
CA ALA A 253 4.01 -24.73 24.99
C ALA A 253 2.66 -25.43 25.10
N GLU A 254 1.57 -24.68 25.03
CA GLU A 254 0.18 -25.16 25.15
C GLU A 254 -0.70 -24.36 24.20
N PRO A 255 -1.96 -24.80 23.91
CA PRO A 255 -2.88 -24.02 23.09
C PRO A 255 -3.07 -22.61 23.66
N THR A 256 -2.68 -21.62 22.89
CA THR A 256 -2.55 -20.22 23.32
C THR A 256 -3.39 -19.30 22.44
N SER A 257 -4.13 -18.38 23.07
CA SER A 257 -4.78 -17.27 22.41
C SER A 257 -4.11 -15.97 22.84
N LEU A 258 -3.67 -15.19 21.85
CA LEU A 258 -3.00 -13.92 22.09
C LEU A 258 -3.41 -12.84 21.08
N ARG A 259 -3.21 -11.59 21.46
CA ARG A 259 -3.40 -10.42 20.59
C ARG A 259 -2.14 -9.57 20.60
N LEU A 260 -1.75 -9.14 19.41
CA LEU A 260 -0.74 -8.09 19.25
C LEU A 260 -1.49 -6.76 19.11
N GLY A 261 -1.52 -5.99 20.18
CA GLY A 261 -2.12 -4.65 20.17
C GLY A 261 -1.07 -3.62 19.84
N PHE A 262 -1.41 -2.61 19.05
CA PHE A 262 -0.45 -1.59 18.65
C PHE A 262 -1.05 -0.19 18.60
N ASP A 263 -0.20 0.83 18.74
CA ASP A 263 -0.55 2.25 18.62
C ASP A 263 0.71 3.09 18.31
N GLU A 264 0.50 4.30 17.86
CA GLU A 264 1.54 5.29 17.57
C GLU A 264 2.07 5.96 18.85
N ILE A 265 1.26 6.01 19.90
CA ILE A 265 1.60 6.61 21.20
C ILE A 265 1.18 5.69 22.35
N LEU A 266 1.76 5.89 23.51
CA LEU A 266 1.29 5.25 24.74
C LEU A 266 0.17 6.08 25.40
N SER A 267 -0.84 5.40 25.93
CA SER A 267 -1.85 5.94 26.83
C SER A 267 -1.46 5.60 28.28
N GLY A 268 -0.79 6.53 28.95
CA GLY A 268 -0.05 6.20 30.17
C GLY A 268 1.16 5.33 29.86
N GLU A 269 1.23 4.14 30.47
CA GLU A 269 2.34 3.19 30.29
C GLU A 269 1.99 2.02 29.36
N ARG A 270 0.82 2.03 28.72
CA ARG A 270 0.30 0.91 27.90
C ARG A 270 -0.13 1.37 26.53
N VAL A 271 -0.20 0.42 25.62
CA VAL A 271 -0.83 0.61 24.31
C VAL A 271 -2.35 0.75 24.46
N ASN A 272 -2.97 1.65 23.70
CA ASN A 272 -4.43 1.75 23.60
C ASN A 272 -4.90 1.40 22.16
N PRO A 273 -5.16 0.13 21.86
CA PRO A 273 -5.58 -0.28 20.52
C PRO A 273 -6.96 0.24 20.10
N GLY A 274 -7.71 0.83 21.04
CA GLY A 274 -9.01 1.45 20.77
C GLY A 274 -8.94 2.94 20.46
N ARG A 275 -7.75 3.55 20.44
CA ARG A 275 -7.59 4.98 20.17
C ARG A 275 -8.10 5.32 18.76
N MET A 276 -8.66 6.51 18.59
CA MET A 276 -9.22 7.01 17.33
C MET A 276 -10.36 6.14 16.74
N GLY A 277 -11.02 5.31 17.57
CA GLY A 277 -12.09 4.43 17.12
C GLY A 277 -11.64 3.22 16.31
N CYS A 278 -10.34 2.90 16.35
CA CYS A 278 -9.77 1.72 15.68
C CYS A 278 -9.89 0.46 16.54
N TYR A 279 -9.63 -0.69 15.92
CA TYR A 279 -9.36 -1.98 16.55
C TYR A 279 -7.98 -2.45 16.14
N ALA A 280 -6.95 -1.80 16.69
CA ALA A 280 -5.57 -2.02 16.33
C ALA A 280 -5.01 -3.30 16.99
N TYR A 281 -5.56 -4.45 16.59
CA TYR A 281 -5.16 -5.78 17.02
C TYR A 281 -4.98 -6.72 15.83
N VAL A 282 -3.95 -7.58 15.93
CA VAL A 282 -3.88 -8.85 15.21
C VAL A 282 -4.05 -9.98 16.22
N THR A 283 -4.99 -10.89 16.00
CA THR A 283 -5.34 -11.97 16.93
C THR A 283 -4.83 -13.30 16.42
N TYR A 284 -4.29 -14.12 17.31
CA TYR A 284 -3.80 -15.47 17.00
C TYR A 284 -4.32 -16.51 18.00
N GLU A 285 -4.87 -17.60 17.47
CA GLU A 285 -5.15 -18.85 18.18
C GLU A 285 -4.11 -19.88 17.71
N LEU A 286 -3.18 -20.26 18.59
CA LEU A 286 -2.02 -21.07 18.25
C LEU A 286 -2.02 -22.43 18.95
N GLN A 287 -1.66 -23.51 18.22
CA GLN A 287 -1.31 -24.80 18.79
C GLN A 287 0.14 -24.78 19.30
N PRO A 288 0.54 -25.72 20.20
CA PRO A 288 1.93 -25.78 20.68
C PRO A 288 2.94 -25.83 19.54
N GLY A 289 3.97 -24.98 19.60
CA GLY A 289 5.03 -24.91 18.58
C GLY A 289 5.77 -23.59 18.54
N THR A 290 6.60 -23.43 17.51
CA THR A 290 7.36 -22.20 17.21
C THR A 290 6.79 -21.54 15.99
N TYR A 291 6.65 -20.22 16.04
CA TYR A 291 6.03 -19.42 15.00
C TYR A 291 6.87 -18.22 14.60
N THR A 292 6.81 -17.88 13.31
CA THR A 292 7.26 -16.60 12.77
C THR A 292 6.06 -15.96 12.08
N LEU A 293 5.31 -15.19 12.84
CA LEU A 293 4.06 -14.57 12.38
C LEU A 293 4.33 -13.18 11.80
N GLU A 294 3.61 -12.81 10.77
CA GLU A 294 3.66 -11.47 10.16
C GLU A 294 2.27 -11.09 9.68
N SER A 295 1.80 -9.88 10.00
CA SER A 295 0.49 -9.40 9.56
C SER A 295 0.40 -9.35 8.04
N PHE A 296 -0.77 -9.60 7.47
CA PHE A 296 -1.01 -9.48 6.03
C PHE A 296 -1.17 -8.02 5.61
N GLU A 297 -1.92 -7.24 6.43
CA GLU A 297 -2.11 -5.81 6.23
C GLU A 297 -0.93 -4.99 6.80
N PRO A 298 -0.55 -3.89 6.14
CA PRO A 298 0.38 -2.93 6.72
C PRO A 298 -0.32 -2.08 7.80
N TYR A 299 0.31 -1.98 8.95
CA TYR A 299 -0.14 -1.15 10.07
C TYR A 299 0.91 -0.09 10.41
N THR A 300 0.49 0.95 11.13
CA THR A 300 1.38 2.03 11.57
C THR A 300 1.42 2.06 13.08
N MET A 301 2.62 2.06 13.63
CA MET A 301 2.83 2.04 15.08
C MET A 301 4.23 2.47 15.48
N LYS A 302 4.34 2.97 16.70
CA LYS A 302 5.62 3.06 17.43
C LYS A 302 5.70 2.02 18.54
N PHE A 303 4.54 1.62 19.10
CA PHE A 303 4.47 0.72 20.23
C PHE A 303 3.60 -0.49 19.92
N MET A 304 4.03 -1.66 20.40
CA MET A 304 3.30 -2.91 20.31
C MET A 304 3.32 -3.62 21.66
N GLU A 305 2.20 -4.19 22.03
CA GLU A 305 2.04 -4.93 23.27
C GLU A 305 1.41 -6.30 23.02
N VAL A 306 1.98 -7.34 23.65
CA VAL A 306 1.46 -8.71 23.56
C VAL A 306 0.49 -8.97 24.71
N TYR A 307 -0.76 -9.22 24.37
CA TYR A 307 -1.81 -9.61 25.31
C TYR A 307 -2.05 -11.10 25.19
N VAL A 308 -1.77 -11.86 26.25
CA VAL A 308 -2.06 -13.30 26.32
C VAL A 308 -3.41 -13.49 26.99
N ASP A 309 -4.43 -13.87 26.21
CA ASP A 309 -5.79 -14.08 26.72
C ASP A 309 -5.97 -15.47 27.33
N LYS A 310 -5.24 -16.48 26.81
CA LYS A 310 -5.24 -17.86 27.30
C LYS A 310 -3.90 -18.53 26.97
N GLY A 311 -3.45 -19.42 27.85
CA GLY A 311 -2.19 -20.14 27.68
C GLY A 311 -0.96 -19.31 28.06
N SER A 312 0.15 -19.55 27.38
CA SER A 312 1.40 -18.86 27.62
C SER A 312 2.25 -18.81 26.37
N CYS A 313 3.02 -17.74 26.18
CA CYS A 313 3.99 -17.64 25.09
C CYS A 313 5.31 -17.05 25.57
N GLN A 314 6.38 -17.43 24.90
CA GLN A 314 7.67 -16.78 25.01
C GLN A 314 7.95 -16.04 23.70
N VAL A 315 7.98 -14.70 23.78
CA VAL A 315 8.35 -13.86 22.65
C VAL A 315 9.87 -13.82 22.50
N GLU A 316 10.38 -14.17 21.35
CA GLU A 316 11.81 -14.16 21.03
C GLU A 316 12.22 -12.87 20.32
N ARG A 317 11.35 -12.36 19.45
CA ARG A 317 11.63 -11.19 18.62
C ARG A 317 10.34 -10.51 18.18
N VAL A 318 10.36 -9.17 18.19
CA VAL A 318 9.34 -8.32 17.54
C VAL A 318 10.02 -7.50 16.46
N TYR A 319 9.41 -7.42 15.29
CA TYR A 319 9.94 -6.68 14.16
C TYR A 319 8.84 -6.06 13.31
N MET A 320 9.21 -5.14 12.45
CA MET A 320 8.38 -4.61 11.38
C MET A 320 9.11 -4.76 10.06
N ARG A 321 8.43 -5.25 9.05
CA ARG A 321 8.84 -5.14 7.67
C ARG A 321 8.19 -3.90 7.07
N ASP A 322 8.98 -2.91 6.66
CA ASP A 322 8.47 -1.67 6.07
C ASP A 322 7.50 -1.92 4.90
N TYR A 323 6.54 -1.04 4.77
CA TYR A 323 5.70 -0.88 3.58
C TYR A 323 5.52 0.62 3.32
N CYS A 324 6.55 1.23 2.74
CA CYS A 324 6.71 2.67 2.59
C CYS A 324 7.31 3.00 1.24
N GLY A 325 7.27 4.28 0.85
CA GLY A 325 7.95 4.75 -0.37
C GLY A 325 9.45 4.46 -0.32
N SER A 326 9.99 3.88 -1.40
CA SER A 326 11.39 3.45 -1.47
C SER A 326 12.35 4.53 -1.96
N ASP A 327 11.88 5.55 -2.65
CA ASP A 327 12.65 6.52 -3.43
C ASP A 327 12.94 7.84 -2.71
N VAL A 328 12.20 8.18 -1.67
CA VAL A 328 12.38 9.43 -0.89
C VAL A 328 13.72 9.50 -0.12
N LYS A 329 14.40 8.38 0.01
CA LYS A 329 15.75 8.32 0.63
C LYS A 329 16.82 9.10 -0.13
N ARG A 330 16.54 9.58 -1.34
CA ARG A 330 17.47 10.33 -2.19
C ARG A 330 17.62 11.79 -1.79
N ALA A 331 16.58 12.38 -1.21
CA ALA A 331 16.65 13.74 -0.74
C ALA A 331 17.55 13.85 0.50
N THR A 332 18.47 14.79 0.45
CA THR A 332 19.35 15.09 1.59
C THR A 332 19.36 16.58 1.84
N PHE A 333 19.34 16.95 3.12
CA PHE A 333 19.48 18.32 3.57
C PHE A 333 20.39 18.36 4.78
N GLN A 334 21.28 19.33 4.83
CA GLN A 334 22.13 19.57 5.98
C GLN A 334 22.49 21.04 6.08
N CYS A 335 22.35 21.62 7.25
CA CYS A 335 22.81 22.96 7.61
C CYS A 335 23.40 22.97 9.03
N ASP A 336 23.85 24.10 9.48
CA ASP A 336 24.42 24.32 10.82
C ASP A 336 23.35 24.45 11.93
N ASN A 337 22.09 24.45 11.59
CA ASN A 337 20.97 24.39 12.53
C ASN A 337 20.48 22.94 12.67
N GLU A 338 20.74 22.33 13.84
CA GLU A 338 20.39 20.93 14.12
C GLU A 338 18.86 20.71 14.11
N GLU A 339 18.07 21.64 14.66
CA GLU A 339 16.60 21.56 14.66
C GLU A 339 16.03 21.53 13.23
N ALA A 340 16.61 22.30 12.31
CA ALA A 340 16.22 22.29 10.91
C ALA A 340 16.56 20.95 10.23
N ASN A 341 17.68 20.33 10.57
CA ASN A 341 18.07 19.01 10.06
C ASN A 341 17.10 17.94 10.57
N GLU A 342 16.78 17.96 11.86
CA GLU A 342 15.81 17.03 12.46
C GLU A 342 14.40 17.19 11.86
N LEU A 343 13.96 18.43 11.63
CA LEU A 343 12.68 18.73 11.01
C LEU A 343 12.61 18.20 9.58
N PHE A 344 13.69 18.35 8.80
CA PHE A 344 13.75 17.81 7.44
C PHE A 344 13.65 16.27 7.44
N GLU A 345 14.39 15.59 8.33
CA GLU A 345 14.32 14.13 8.44
C GLU A 345 12.94 13.65 8.87
N ALA A 346 12.29 14.32 9.82
CA ALA A 346 10.92 14.00 10.25
C ALA A 346 9.90 14.20 9.12
N ALA A 347 10.02 15.29 8.35
CA ALA A 347 9.17 15.57 7.19
C ALA A 347 9.36 14.52 6.09
N ARG A 348 10.60 14.17 5.77
CA ARG A 348 10.96 13.16 4.78
C ARG A 348 10.40 11.78 5.17
N GLU A 349 10.58 11.37 6.43
CA GLU A 349 10.06 10.09 6.93
C GLU A 349 8.52 10.07 6.94
N THR A 350 7.87 11.17 7.33
CA THR A 350 6.42 11.32 7.26
C THR A 350 5.91 11.14 5.83
N HIS A 351 6.54 11.82 4.86
CA HIS A 351 6.19 11.68 3.44
C HIS A 351 6.40 10.24 2.96
N ARG A 352 7.53 9.60 3.33
CA ARG A 352 7.83 8.21 2.98
C ARG A 352 6.72 7.24 3.37
N GLN A 353 6.11 7.43 4.53
CA GLN A 353 5.05 6.56 5.04
C GLN A 353 3.68 6.85 4.40
N ASN A 354 3.46 8.07 3.90
CA ASN A 354 2.20 8.51 3.30
C ASN A 354 2.18 8.45 1.76
N ALA A 355 3.29 8.07 1.11
CA ALA A 355 3.43 8.05 -0.34
C ALA A 355 4.02 6.71 -0.80
N VAL A 356 3.17 5.70 -0.96
CA VAL A 356 3.57 4.36 -1.43
C VAL A 356 3.31 4.24 -2.94
N ASP A 357 2.07 4.30 -3.33
CA ASP A 357 1.61 4.25 -4.73
C ASP A 357 0.55 5.32 -5.03
N ILE A 358 -0.06 5.88 -3.99
CA ILE A 358 -0.85 7.11 -3.99
C ILE A 358 -0.40 7.98 -2.82
N PHE A 359 -0.88 9.21 -2.74
CA PHE A 359 -0.78 10.03 -1.54
C PHE A 359 -1.91 9.66 -0.58
N MET A 360 -1.57 9.34 0.66
CA MET A 360 -2.51 9.04 1.74
C MET A 360 -2.53 10.20 2.74
N ASP A 361 -3.69 10.47 3.33
CA ASP A 361 -3.83 11.43 4.42
C ASP A 361 -3.04 11.01 5.67
N CYS A 362 -3.18 9.75 6.02
CA CYS A 362 -2.45 9.11 7.11
C CYS A 362 -2.18 7.64 6.82
N PRO A 363 -1.06 7.06 7.27
CA PRO A 363 -0.73 5.66 7.02
C PRO A 363 -1.37 4.70 8.04
N SER A 364 -2.04 5.21 9.08
CA SER A 364 -2.55 4.42 10.21
C SER A 364 -4.03 4.07 10.07
N ARG A 365 -4.92 5.03 10.40
CA ARG A 365 -6.36 4.78 10.59
C ARG A 365 -7.09 4.50 9.27
N GLU A 366 -6.80 5.23 8.21
CA GLU A 366 -7.59 5.23 6.96
C GLU A 366 -6.79 4.77 5.75
N ARG A 367 -5.56 5.23 5.52
CA ARG A 367 -4.74 5.00 4.33
C ARG A 367 -5.44 5.44 3.03
N ALA A 368 -6.23 6.49 3.10
CA ALA A 368 -7.12 6.96 2.04
C ALA A 368 -6.44 8.01 1.16
N GLY A 369 -6.73 7.96 -0.14
CA GLY A 369 -6.23 8.90 -1.14
C GLY A 369 -7.09 10.16 -1.21
N TRP A 370 -7.07 11.01 -0.17
CA TRP A 370 -7.85 12.23 -0.10
C TRP A 370 -7.37 13.28 -1.11
N LEU A 371 -8.32 13.85 -1.85
CA LEU A 371 -8.11 15.12 -2.54
C LEU A 371 -7.84 16.23 -1.53
N CYS A 372 -7.20 17.31 -1.90
CA CYS A 372 -6.68 18.35 -1.04
C CYS A 372 -5.40 17.91 -0.30
N ASP A 373 -5.40 16.81 0.47
CA ASP A 373 -4.21 16.27 1.10
C ASP A 373 -3.13 15.90 0.06
N SER A 374 -3.57 15.33 -1.06
CA SER A 374 -2.72 15.02 -2.21
C SER A 374 -2.05 16.26 -2.80
N TYR A 375 -2.76 17.38 -2.90
CA TYR A 375 -2.20 18.64 -3.37
C TYR A 375 -0.99 19.09 -2.54
N PHE A 376 -1.09 19.03 -1.20
CA PHE A 376 0.01 19.41 -0.32
C PHE A 376 1.15 18.39 -0.34
N SER A 377 0.82 17.09 -0.40
CA SER A 377 1.82 16.00 -0.48
C SER A 377 2.60 16.05 -1.81
N SER A 378 1.93 16.33 -2.94
CA SER A 378 2.55 16.42 -4.26
C SER A 378 3.59 17.53 -4.37
N ARG A 379 3.38 18.64 -3.65
CA ARG A 379 4.30 19.79 -3.66
C ARG A 379 5.68 19.48 -3.11
N VAL A 380 5.79 18.51 -2.19
CA VAL A 380 7.08 18.08 -1.62
C VAL A 380 7.58 16.76 -2.22
N ALA A 381 6.71 16.00 -2.86
CA ALA A 381 7.05 14.68 -3.42
C ALA A 381 8.19 14.74 -4.44
N PHE A 382 8.16 15.72 -5.34
CA PHE A 382 9.19 15.90 -6.35
C PHE A 382 10.55 16.23 -5.71
N ASP A 383 10.57 17.09 -4.69
CA ASP A 383 11.79 17.47 -3.98
C ASP A 383 12.42 16.26 -3.25
N PHE A 384 11.59 15.36 -2.70
CA PHE A 384 12.05 14.18 -2.00
C PHE A 384 12.49 13.04 -2.94
N SER A 385 11.80 12.82 -4.05
CA SER A 385 12.01 11.66 -4.93
C SER A 385 12.69 11.98 -6.26
N GLY A 386 12.63 13.23 -6.72
CA GLY A 386 13.14 13.66 -8.03
C GLY A 386 12.24 13.32 -9.22
N HIS A 387 10.99 12.87 -8.97
CA HIS A 387 10.02 12.53 -10.02
C HIS A 387 8.57 12.67 -9.53
N THR A 388 7.61 12.61 -10.48
CA THR A 388 6.16 12.77 -10.23
C THR A 388 5.38 11.46 -10.41
N ARG A 389 6.00 10.29 -10.24
CA ARG A 389 5.36 8.99 -10.57
C ARG A 389 4.15 8.69 -9.69
N ILE A 390 4.24 8.93 -8.37
CA ILE A 390 3.14 8.70 -7.43
C ILE A 390 2.01 9.70 -7.70
N GLU A 391 2.35 10.97 -7.93
CA GLU A 391 1.38 12.01 -8.30
C GLU A 391 0.65 11.65 -9.61
N LYS A 392 1.39 11.20 -10.62
CA LYS A 392 0.80 10.73 -11.88
C LYS A 392 -0.20 9.59 -11.64
N ASN A 393 0.19 8.59 -10.86
CA ASN A 393 -0.68 7.46 -10.52
C ASN A 393 -1.95 7.91 -9.78
N PHE A 394 -1.80 8.82 -8.82
CA PHE A 394 -2.90 9.39 -8.06
C PHE A 394 -3.89 10.10 -8.98
N LEU A 395 -3.43 11.07 -9.77
CA LEU A 395 -4.26 11.84 -10.69
C LEU A 395 -4.91 10.96 -11.77
N GLU A 396 -4.16 10.03 -12.34
CA GLU A 396 -4.66 9.13 -13.39
C GLU A 396 -5.86 8.30 -12.92
N ASN A 397 -5.86 7.86 -11.65
CA ASN A 397 -6.97 7.10 -11.09
C ASN A 397 -8.30 7.88 -11.14
N PHE A 398 -8.29 9.22 -11.02
CA PHE A 398 -9.49 10.04 -11.20
C PHE A 398 -9.92 10.21 -12.67
N LEU A 399 -9.06 9.85 -13.64
CA LEU A 399 -9.34 10.00 -15.07
C LEU A 399 -9.79 8.70 -15.75
N LEU A 400 -9.41 7.55 -15.20
CA LEU A 400 -9.67 6.23 -15.78
C LEU A 400 -11.15 5.86 -15.82
N PRO A 401 -11.94 5.96 -14.71
CA PRO A 401 -13.33 5.55 -14.73
C PRO A 401 -14.19 6.57 -15.47
N LYS A 402 -15.21 6.10 -16.18
CA LYS A 402 -16.19 6.98 -16.84
C LYS A 402 -17.05 7.75 -15.85
N ALA A 403 -17.37 7.12 -14.73
CA ALA A 403 -18.16 7.69 -13.63
C ALA A 403 -17.70 7.03 -12.32
N PHE A 404 -17.92 7.71 -11.20
CA PHE A 404 -17.63 7.18 -9.88
C PHE A 404 -18.90 6.59 -9.26
N LYS A 405 -18.74 5.44 -8.59
CA LYS A 405 -19.82 4.76 -7.91
C LYS A 405 -20.40 5.67 -6.80
N HIS A 406 -21.72 5.83 -6.80
CA HIS A 406 -22.46 6.63 -5.81
C HIS A 406 -22.13 8.13 -5.73
N ILE A 407 -21.38 8.68 -6.66
CA ILE A 407 -21.05 10.11 -6.71
C ILE A 407 -21.89 10.79 -7.79
N ASP A 408 -22.33 12.01 -7.53
CA ASP A 408 -23.13 12.81 -8.45
C ASP A 408 -22.37 13.04 -9.77
N LYS A 409 -23.09 13.02 -10.91
CA LYS A 409 -22.46 13.21 -12.20
C LYS A 409 -21.71 14.55 -12.27
N GLY A 410 -20.46 14.50 -12.69
CA GLY A 410 -19.57 15.65 -12.79
C GLY A 410 -18.75 15.93 -11.52
N MET A 411 -19.17 15.39 -10.37
CA MET A 411 -18.42 15.51 -9.12
C MET A 411 -17.32 14.45 -9.03
N LEU A 412 -16.30 14.71 -8.20
CA LEU A 412 -15.25 13.78 -7.84
C LEU A 412 -15.45 13.23 -6.43
N PRO A 413 -15.08 11.96 -6.17
CA PRO A 413 -15.02 11.45 -4.80
C PRO A 413 -14.01 12.23 -3.97
N MET A 414 -14.26 12.37 -2.68
CA MET A 414 -13.36 13.07 -1.77
C MET A 414 -12.05 12.33 -1.53
N CYS A 415 -12.08 11.00 -1.63
CA CYS A 415 -10.89 10.14 -1.64
C CYS A 415 -11.06 9.01 -2.68
N TYR A 416 -9.96 8.61 -3.34
CA TYR A 416 -9.98 7.60 -4.40
C TYR A 416 -8.58 7.00 -4.64
N PRO A 417 -8.44 5.72 -5.01
CA PRO A 417 -9.48 4.72 -5.24
C PRO A 417 -10.09 4.18 -3.95
N SER A 418 -11.41 4.21 -3.87
CA SER A 418 -12.18 3.70 -2.72
C SER A 418 -13.69 3.65 -3.04
N ASP A 419 -14.44 2.92 -2.24
CA ASP A 419 -15.90 2.84 -2.28
C ASP A 419 -16.46 3.01 -0.87
N HIS A 420 -16.41 4.23 -0.36
CA HIS A 420 -16.93 4.51 0.99
C HIS A 420 -18.47 4.45 1.02
N PRO A 421 -19.05 3.90 2.13
CA PRO A 421 -20.47 3.54 2.18
C PRO A 421 -21.42 4.74 2.27
N ASN A 422 -20.96 5.89 2.74
CA ASN A 422 -21.80 7.05 3.00
C ASN A 422 -22.12 7.90 1.77
N GLN A 423 -21.60 7.55 0.60
CA GLN A 423 -21.84 8.22 -0.69
C GLN A 423 -21.60 9.75 -0.62
N ASN A 424 -20.72 10.17 0.27
CA ASN A 424 -20.46 11.57 0.55
C ASN A 424 -19.33 12.11 -0.35
N HIS A 425 -19.33 13.40 -0.58
CA HIS A 425 -18.23 14.11 -1.22
C HIS A 425 -18.03 15.48 -0.56
N ILE A 426 -16.87 16.04 -0.74
CA ILE A 426 -16.54 17.38 -0.27
C ILE A 426 -16.36 18.28 -1.49
N PRO A 427 -17.30 19.20 -1.78
CA PRO A 427 -17.27 20.00 -3.00
C PRO A 427 -15.96 20.74 -3.23
N ASN A 428 -15.43 21.40 -2.22
CA ASN A 428 -14.18 22.14 -2.34
C ASN A 428 -12.95 21.22 -2.46
N TRP A 429 -12.97 19.96 -1.92
CA TRP A 429 -11.90 18.99 -2.16
C TRP A 429 -11.77 18.66 -3.66
N ALA A 430 -12.91 18.51 -4.36
CA ALA A 430 -12.89 18.28 -5.79
C ALA A 430 -12.26 19.44 -6.59
N MET A 431 -12.38 20.69 -6.11
CA MET A 431 -11.77 21.86 -6.76
C MET A 431 -10.23 21.83 -6.68
N TRP A 432 -9.65 21.30 -5.59
CA TRP A 432 -8.21 21.16 -5.45
C TRP A 432 -7.60 20.30 -6.56
N PHE A 433 -8.34 19.34 -7.11
CA PHE A 433 -7.89 18.52 -8.23
C PHE A 433 -7.46 19.37 -9.45
N VAL A 434 -8.13 20.49 -9.71
CA VAL A 434 -7.79 21.38 -10.84
C VAL A 434 -6.46 22.07 -10.59
N LEU A 435 -6.24 22.57 -9.36
CA LEU A 435 -4.98 23.20 -8.97
C LEU A 435 -3.82 22.20 -8.94
N GLU A 436 -4.10 20.97 -8.52
CA GLU A 436 -3.10 19.89 -8.53
C GLU A 436 -2.67 19.52 -9.94
N LEU A 437 -3.59 19.48 -10.91
CA LEU A 437 -3.28 19.28 -12.33
C LEU A 437 -2.40 20.40 -12.91
N GLU A 438 -2.64 21.65 -12.53
CA GLU A 438 -1.80 22.78 -12.95
C GLU A 438 -0.39 22.65 -12.40
N GLU A 439 -0.24 22.40 -11.09
CA GLU A 439 1.07 22.22 -10.47
C GLU A 439 1.79 20.97 -10.98
N TYR A 440 1.05 19.88 -11.21
CA TYR A 440 1.60 18.69 -11.86
C TYR A 440 2.19 18.98 -13.23
N LEU A 441 1.46 19.74 -14.06
CA LEU A 441 1.95 20.14 -15.39
C LEU A 441 3.27 20.95 -15.27
N HIS A 442 3.36 21.86 -14.32
CA HIS A 442 4.55 22.66 -14.10
C HIS A 442 5.75 21.80 -13.65
N ARG A 443 5.53 20.82 -12.79
CA ARG A 443 6.57 19.93 -12.28
C ARG A 443 7.01 18.87 -13.30
N SER A 444 6.06 18.26 -14.00
CA SER A 444 6.31 17.10 -14.86
C SER A 444 6.50 17.43 -16.34
N GLY A 445 5.85 18.49 -16.83
CA GLY A 445 5.71 18.76 -18.26
C GLY A 445 4.76 17.80 -18.99
N ASP A 446 4.05 16.90 -18.30
CA ASP A 446 3.16 15.89 -18.86
C ASP A 446 1.85 16.50 -19.36
N ARG A 447 1.87 17.03 -20.58
CA ARG A 447 0.69 17.57 -21.23
C ARG A 447 -0.34 16.51 -21.58
N GLU A 448 0.06 15.27 -21.81
CA GLU A 448 -0.84 14.20 -22.22
C GLU A 448 -1.85 13.90 -21.12
N LEU A 449 -1.40 13.72 -19.89
CA LEU A 449 -2.29 13.47 -18.74
C LEU A 449 -3.24 14.65 -18.52
N VAL A 450 -2.74 15.89 -18.57
CA VAL A 450 -3.56 17.10 -18.37
C VAL A 450 -4.56 17.28 -19.49
N ASP A 451 -4.19 16.98 -20.75
CA ASP A 451 -5.13 17.02 -21.88
C ASP A 451 -6.26 15.97 -21.73
N ARG A 452 -5.95 14.79 -21.20
CA ARG A 452 -6.94 13.77 -20.85
C ARG A 452 -7.89 14.22 -19.73
N ALA A 453 -7.42 15.07 -18.82
CA ALA A 453 -8.21 15.58 -17.71
C ALA A 453 -9.27 16.63 -18.12
N LYS A 454 -9.18 17.25 -19.29
CA LYS A 454 -10.04 18.36 -19.72
C LYS A 454 -11.53 18.07 -19.57
N THR A 455 -11.98 16.92 -20.05
CA THR A 455 -13.41 16.55 -19.95
C THR A 455 -13.87 16.49 -18.50
N ARG A 456 -13.05 15.89 -17.63
CA ARG A 456 -13.32 15.75 -16.19
C ARG A 456 -13.40 17.13 -15.51
N VAL A 457 -12.48 18.03 -15.85
CA VAL A 457 -12.46 19.41 -15.31
C VAL A 457 -13.69 20.19 -15.77
N TYR A 458 -14.08 20.10 -17.05
CA TYR A 458 -15.28 20.77 -17.52
C TYR A 458 -16.56 20.22 -16.89
N GLU A 459 -16.67 18.91 -16.71
CA GLU A 459 -17.80 18.29 -16.01
C GLU A 459 -17.88 18.77 -14.55
N LEU A 460 -16.74 18.91 -13.88
CA LEU A 460 -16.66 19.42 -12.51
C LEU A 460 -17.09 20.90 -12.42
N VAL A 461 -16.61 21.75 -13.33
CA VAL A 461 -17.03 23.15 -13.38
C VAL A 461 -18.53 23.27 -13.69
N ASP A 462 -19.04 22.44 -14.61
CA ASP A 462 -20.47 22.42 -14.95
C ASP A 462 -21.34 21.97 -13.78
N TYR A 463 -20.84 21.04 -12.94
CA TYR A 463 -21.51 20.61 -11.71
C TYR A 463 -21.79 21.78 -10.76
N PHE A 464 -20.89 22.76 -10.66
CA PHE A 464 -21.05 23.90 -9.74
C PHE A 464 -21.98 24.99 -10.26
N LYS A 465 -22.25 25.09 -11.57
CA LYS A 465 -23.09 26.15 -12.16
C LYS A 465 -24.46 26.30 -11.51
N PRO A 466 -25.21 25.22 -11.17
CA PRO A 466 -26.53 25.36 -10.52
C PRO A 466 -26.47 25.94 -9.10
N PHE A 467 -25.30 25.99 -8.47
CA PHE A 467 -25.11 26.54 -7.14
C PHE A 467 -24.73 28.02 -7.15
N LEU A 468 -24.59 28.65 -8.32
CA LEU A 468 -24.30 30.06 -8.43
C LEU A 468 -25.57 30.87 -8.12
N ASN A 469 -25.46 31.81 -7.20
CA ASN A 469 -26.51 32.79 -6.89
C ASN A 469 -26.47 33.99 -7.85
N GLU A 470 -27.35 34.99 -7.63
CA GLU A 470 -27.45 36.18 -8.46
C GLU A 470 -26.17 37.05 -8.50
N ASP A 471 -25.35 36.96 -7.47
CA ASP A 471 -24.04 37.64 -7.36
C ASP A 471 -22.90 36.83 -8.01
N GLY A 472 -23.20 35.65 -8.56
CA GLY A 472 -22.20 34.76 -9.15
C GLY A 472 -21.36 33.99 -8.13
N LEU A 473 -21.81 33.89 -6.87
CA LEU A 473 -21.18 33.15 -5.81
C LEU A 473 -21.82 31.79 -5.61
N LEU A 474 -21.00 30.78 -5.32
CA LEU A 474 -21.46 29.46 -4.92
C LEU A 474 -22.19 29.54 -3.57
N GLU A 475 -23.42 29.06 -3.54
CA GLU A 475 -24.31 29.07 -2.38
C GLU A 475 -24.97 27.71 -2.20
N LYS A 476 -25.18 27.27 -0.98
CA LYS A 476 -25.90 26.02 -0.64
C LYS A 476 -25.32 24.77 -1.32
N LEU A 477 -24.01 24.64 -1.31
CA LEU A 477 -23.33 23.45 -1.83
C LEU A 477 -23.85 22.17 -1.16
N SER A 478 -23.91 21.09 -1.91
CA SER A 478 -24.44 19.80 -1.44
C SER A 478 -23.43 19.00 -0.64
N ARG A 479 -23.93 18.04 0.12
CA ARG A 479 -23.16 17.04 0.88
C ARG A 479 -22.31 17.66 2.00
N TRP A 480 -21.06 17.22 2.15
CA TRP A 480 -20.19 17.65 3.24
C TRP A 480 -19.37 18.88 2.85
N VAL A 481 -19.89 20.05 3.17
CA VAL A 481 -19.16 21.30 2.97
C VAL A 481 -18.15 21.45 4.10
N PHE A 482 -16.93 21.03 3.84
CA PHE A 482 -15.84 20.98 4.81
C PHE A 482 -14.67 21.84 4.35
N VAL A 483 -14.16 22.68 5.21
CA VAL A 483 -13.00 23.56 4.94
C VAL A 483 -11.78 23.09 5.71
N ASP A 484 -11.92 22.87 7.02
CA ASP A 484 -10.84 22.45 7.92
C ASP A 484 -11.44 21.94 9.25
N TRP A 485 -10.64 21.20 10.02
CA TRP A 485 -10.94 20.74 11.38
C TRP A 485 -10.85 21.90 12.40
N SER A 486 -11.68 22.91 12.24
CA SER A 486 -11.73 24.08 13.11
C SER A 486 -13.16 24.49 13.44
N ALA A 487 -13.31 25.33 14.47
CA ALA A 487 -14.62 25.91 14.81
C ALA A 487 -15.22 26.74 13.66
N ALA A 488 -14.39 27.30 12.78
CA ALA A 488 -14.83 28.05 11.59
C ALA A 488 -15.63 27.16 10.62
N ASN A 489 -15.42 25.84 10.61
CA ASN A 489 -16.16 24.92 9.76
C ASN A 489 -17.67 24.91 10.05
N SER A 490 -18.07 25.14 11.30
CA SER A 490 -19.47 25.25 11.70
C SER A 490 -20.14 26.57 11.26
N LEU A 491 -19.34 27.55 10.83
CA LEU A 491 -19.79 28.84 10.30
C LEU A 491 -19.93 28.84 8.79
N VAL A 492 -19.61 27.74 8.14
CA VAL A 492 -19.73 27.54 6.69
C VAL A 492 -21.20 27.30 6.36
N GLN A 493 -21.94 28.39 6.26
CA GLN A 493 -23.36 28.38 5.94
C GLN A 493 -23.56 28.61 4.43
N ASP A 494 -24.70 29.09 4.00
CA ASP A 494 -25.17 29.20 2.63
C ASP A 494 -24.11 29.58 1.60
N VAL A 495 -23.37 30.68 1.76
CA VAL A 495 -22.26 31.09 0.89
C VAL A 495 -20.94 30.72 1.57
N ASN A 496 -20.20 29.80 0.96
CA ASN A 496 -18.89 29.35 1.44
C ASN A 496 -17.78 30.12 0.75
N TYR A 497 -17.16 31.08 1.43
CA TYR A 497 -16.10 31.91 0.86
C TYR A 497 -14.85 31.10 0.42
N PRO A 498 -14.29 30.16 1.20
CA PRO A 498 -13.18 29.33 0.75
C PRO A 498 -13.48 28.56 -0.54
N SER A 499 -14.68 27.97 -0.67
CA SER A 499 -15.08 27.29 -1.92
C SER A 499 -15.20 28.25 -3.09
N ASN A 500 -15.71 29.47 -2.87
CA ASN A 500 -15.75 30.51 -3.89
C ASN A 500 -14.37 30.99 -4.33
N MET A 501 -13.41 31.06 -3.38
CA MET A 501 -12.01 31.41 -3.70
C MET A 501 -11.32 30.34 -4.56
N LEU A 502 -11.65 29.07 -4.36
CA LEU A 502 -11.15 27.97 -5.19
C LEU A 502 -11.84 27.90 -6.56
N TYR A 503 -13.12 28.26 -6.62
CA TYR A 503 -13.90 28.22 -7.87
C TYR A 503 -13.55 29.35 -8.82
N ALA A 504 -13.13 30.52 -8.32
CA ALA A 504 -12.78 31.72 -9.10
C ALA A 504 -11.47 31.54 -9.88
#